data_d0da65bdaefe09a42490b165baccf8c1
#
_entry.id   d0da65bdaefe09a42490b165baccf8c1
#
_cell.length_a   1.000
_cell.length_b   1.000
_cell.length_c   1.000
_cell.angle_alpha   90.00
_cell.angle_beta   90.00
_cell.angle_gamma   90.00
#
_symmetry.space_group_name_H-M   'P 1'
#
loop_
_entity.id
_entity.type
_entity.pdbx_description
1 polymer ?
#
loop_
_entity_poly.entity_id
_entity_poly.type
_entity_poly.pdbx_seq_one_letter_code
_entity_poly.pdbx_strand_id
1 'polypeptide(L)'
;MAKKLALDDGIIELEINNNGILRFNPSDFNLYQRFCAFAKAIPEIEKQYRAAIEASPEGGGDGDVVASAKAKLDRVKEIDDKIKARLSAVFGGGNDFDILLGGVSLMACGQNGQFVITNLLKALTPYLEEGARKHLGDAAGEAVAQAEKNRAQRRAAK
;
A
#
# COMPACT_ATOMS: atom_id res chain seq x y z
N MET A 1 16.81 20.40 27.58
CA MET A 1 16.94 19.08 26.92
C MET A 1 15.58 18.42 26.81
N ALA A 2 15.24 17.89 25.65
CA ALA A 2 14.02 17.11 25.47
C ALA A 2 14.13 15.77 26.24
N LYS A 3 13.07 15.40 26.97
CA LYS A 3 12.98 14.10 27.62
C LYS A 3 12.51 13.05 26.59
N LYS A 4 13.09 11.85 26.66
CA LYS A 4 12.68 10.74 25.82
C LYS A 4 11.39 10.11 26.39
N LEU A 5 10.38 9.97 25.55
CA LEU A 5 9.17 9.22 25.84
C LEU A 5 9.16 7.95 24.98
N ALA A 6 9.04 6.80 25.61
CA ALA A 6 8.79 5.54 24.91
C ALA A 6 7.28 5.29 24.86
N LEU A 7 6.78 5.00 23.68
CA LEU A 7 5.37 4.73 23.42
C LEU A 7 5.26 3.43 22.62
N ASP A 8 4.38 2.54 23.03
CA ASP A 8 3.93 1.43 22.17
C ASP A 8 2.95 1.98 21.16
N ASP A 9 3.39 2.12 19.93
CA ASP A 9 2.62 2.64 18.79
C ASP A 9 2.02 1.53 17.92
N GLY A 10 2.17 0.26 18.33
CA GLY A 10 1.65 -0.90 17.63
C GLY A 10 2.34 -1.19 16.30
N ILE A 11 3.48 -0.56 16.02
CA ILE A 11 4.23 -0.80 14.78
C ILE A 11 4.78 -2.22 14.74
N ILE A 12 4.49 -2.92 13.63
CA ILE A 12 5.12 -4.19 13.27
C ILE A 12 6.21 -3.98 12.22
N GLU A 13 7.11 -4.93 12.11
CA GLU A 13 8.19 -4.94 11.14
C GLU A 13 8.06 -6.16 10.23
N LEU A 14 8.00 -5.93 8.91
CA LEU A 14 7.98 -6.97 7.89
C LEU A 14 9.21 -6.84 7.00
N GLU A 15 10.03 -7.87 6.96
CA GLU A 15 11.15 -7.93 6.03
C GLU A 15 10.67 -8.31 4.63
N ILE A 16 11.01 -7.52 3.63
CA ILE A 16 10.64 -7.75 2.23
C ILE A 16 11.87 -8.26 1.48
N ASN A 17 11.89 -9.56 1.16
CA ASN A 17 12.88 -10.20 0.29
C ASN A 17 14.34 -9.85 0.60
N ASN A 18 14.70 -9.70 1.87
CA ASN A 18 16.04 -9.27 2.33
C ASN A 18 16.48 -7.87 1.83
N ASN A 19 15.57 -7.07 1.30
CA ASN A 19 15.89 -5.72 0.80
C ASN A 19 15.74 -4.63 1.86
N GLY A 20 14.92 -4.88 2.87
CA GLY A 20 14.65 -3.91 3.92
C GLY A 20 13.42 -4.27 4.74
N ILE A 21 13.12 -3.44 5.71
CA ILE A 21 12.05 -3.64 6.68
C ILE A 21 10.96 -2.60 6.46
N LEU A 22 9.75 -3.06 6.18
CA LEU A 22 8.54 -2.24 6.15
C LEU A 22 7.98 -2.13 7.57
N ARG A 23 7.76 -0.90 8.03
CA ARG A 23 7.27 -0.59 9.38
C ARG A 23 5.93 0.10 9.30
N PHE A 24 4.93 -0.46 9.94
CA PHE A 24 3.60 0.16 10.00
C PHE A 24 2.76 -0.43 11.13
N ASN A 25 1.74 0.30 11.55
CA ASN A 25 0.75 -0.22 12.48
C ASN A 25 -0.44 -0.77 11.67
N PRO A 26 -0.68 -2.10 11.69
CA PRO A 26 -1.75 -2.70 10.91
C PRO A 26 -3.16 -2.34 11.41
N SER A 27 -3.30 -1.87 12.64
CA SER A 27 -4.57 -1.41 13.20
C SER A 27 -4.79 0.10 13.07
N ASP A 28 -3.89 0.82 12.40
CA ASP A 28 -4.07 2.24 12.09
C ASP A 28 -5.16 2.41 11.02
N PHE A 29 -6.29 2.94 11.43
CA PHE A 29 -7.44 3.18 10.55
C PHE A 29 -7.11 4.15 9.40
N ASN A 30 -6.29 5.15 9.65
CA ASN A 30 -5.86 6.10 8.61
C ASN A 30 -5.02 5.41 7.55
N LEU A 31 -4.11 4.53 7.96
CA LEU A 31 -3.34 3.70 7.04
C LEU A 31 -4.26 2.83 6.18
N TYR A 32 -5.21 2.16 6.81
CA TYR A 32 -6.15 1.30 6.12
C TYR A 32 -6.96 2.05 5.06
N GLN A 33 -7.45 3.24 5.37
CA GLN A 33 -8.15 4.09 4.41
C GLN A 33 -7.27 4.49 3.22
N ARG A 34 -6.02 4.90 3.48
CA ARG A 34 -5.06 5.24 2.42
C ARG A 34 -4.73 4.03 1.55
N PHE A 35 -4.56 2.87 2.15
CA PHE A 35 -4.31 1.62 1.44
C PHE A 35 -5.49 1.23 0.54
N CYS A 36 -6.72 1.28 1.04
CA CYS A 36 -7.91 1.00 0.25
C CYS A 36 -8.07 1.98 -0.93
N ALA A 37 -7.82 3.25 -0.71
CA ALA A 37 -7.87 4.26 -1.77
C ALA A 37 -6.79 3.99 -2.84
N PHE A 38 -5.59 3.60 -2.43
CA PHE A 38 -4.52 3.20 -3.34
C PHE A 38 -4.90 1.94 -4.13
N ALA A 39 -5.42 0.90 -3.46
CA ALA A 39 -5.84 -0.34 -4.11
C ALA A 39 -6.91 -0.12 -5.19
N LYS A 40 -7.85 0.79 -4.94
CA LYS A 40 -8.87 1.18 -5.93
C LYS A 40 -8.29 1.88 -7.16
N ALA A 41 -7.14 2.53 -7.04
CA ALA A 41 -6.48 3.22 -8.14
C ALA A 41 -5.68 2.27 -9.06
N ILE A 42 -5.41 1.03 -8.64
CA ILE A 42 -4.59 0.09 -9.37
C ILE A 42 -5.10 -0.21 -10.79
N PRO A 43 -6.39 -0.48 -11.03
CA PRO A 43 -6.88 -0.74 -12.39
C PRO A 43 -6.59 0.41 -13.37
N GLU A 44 -6.72 1.66 -12.92
CA GLU A 44 -6.39 2.83 -13.75
C GLU A 44 -4.87 2.94 -14.00
N ILE A 45 -4.06 2.64 -13.00
CA ILE A 45 -2.60 2.60 -13.12
C ILE A 45 -2.17 1.53 -14.13
N GLU A 46 -2.72 0.33 -14.05
CA GLU A 46 -2.47 -0.75 -15.02
C GLU A 46 -2.87 -0.35 -16.44
N LYS A 47 -4.00 0.32 -16.59
CA LYS A 47 -4.46 0.85 -17.87
C LYS A 47 -3.49 1.88 -18.44
N GLN A 48 -3.02 2.82 -17.64
CA GLN A 48 -2.03 3.82 -18.05
C GLN A 48 -0.70 3.17 -18.44
N TYR A 49 -0.27 2.16 -17.71
CA TYR A 49 0.94 1.39 -18.02
C TYR A 49 0.81 0.66 -19.36
N ARG A 50 -0.28 -0.05 -19.58
CA ARG A 50 -0.55 -0.75 -20.85
C ARG A 50 -0.60 0.23 -22.02
N ALA A 51 -1.28 1.36 -21.87
CA ALA A 51 -1.33 2.40 -22.88
C ALA A 51 0.06 2.97 -23.21
N ALA A 52 0.92 3.14 -22.20
CA ALA A 52 2.29 3.61 -22.41
C ALA A 52 3.15 2.59 -23.18
N ILE A 53 2.94 1.29 -22.95
CA ILE A 53 3.65 0.22 -23.67
C ILE A 53 3.12 0.04 -25.11
N GLU A 54 1.82 0.09 -25.29
CA GLU A 54 1.15 -0.14 -26.56
C GLU A 54 1.19 1.07 -27.50
N ALA A 55 1.54 2.27 -26.99
CA ALA A 55 1.69 3.47 -27.81
C ALA A 55 2.68 3.23 -28.96
N SER A 56 2.16 3.22 -30.21
CA SER A 56 2.99 3.10 -31.39
C SER A 56 3.77 4.38 -31.62
N PRO A 57 5.05 4.31 -32.05
CA PRO A 57 5.79 5.50 -32.45
C PRO A 57 5.17 6.13 -33.68
N GLU A 58 4.86 7.40 -33.61
CA GLU A 58 4.50 8.18 -34.79
C GLU A 58 5.77 8.48 -35.59
N GLY A 59 5.92 7.87 -36.77
CA GLY A 59 7.03 8.14 -37.69
C GLY A 59 7.95 6.95 -37.93
N GLY A 60 7.90 6.40 -39.14
CA GLY A 60 8.57 5.16 -39.48
C GLY A 60 9.98 5.36 -40.11
N GLY A 61 11.02 5.47 -39.28
CA GLY A 61 12.40 5.37 -39.70
C GLY A 61 13.23 4.50 -38.76
N ASP A 62 14.21 3.75 -39.28
CA ASP A 62 15.05 2.82 -38.49
C ASP A 62 15.80 3.49 -37.31
N GLY A 63 16.06 4.82 -37.38
CA GLY A 63 16.61 5.59 -36.27
C GLY A 63 15.66 5.90 -35.16
N ASP A 64 14.35 5.86 -35.41
CA ASP A 64 13.28 6.19 -34.42
C ASP A 64 12.91 5.02 -33.51
N VAL A 65 13.27 3.79 -33.86
CA VAL A 65 12.93 2.60 -33.08
C VAL A 65 13.60 2.63 -31.71
N VAL A 66 14.87 2.97 -31.63
CA VAL A 66 15.64 3.05 -30.38
C VAL A 66 15.15 4.24 -29.54
N ALA A 67 14.97 5.41 -30.15
CA ALA A 67 14.45 6.60 -29.47
C ALA A 67 13.03 6.37 -28.94
N SER A 68 12.18 5.70 -29.70
CA SER A 68 10.82 5.33 -29.32
C SER A 68 10.80 4.32 -28.18
N ALA A 69 11.67 3.30 -28.23
CA ALA A 69 11.80 2.33 -27.13
C ALA A 69 12.26 3.02 -25.84
N LYS A 70 13.23 3.94 -25.94
CA LYS A 70 13.70 4.72 -24.79
C LYS A 70 12.58 5.60 -24.21
N ALA A 71 11.81 6.28 -25.05
CA ALA A 71 10.68 7.09 -24.62
C ALA A 71 9.61 6.28 -23.87
N LYS A 72 9.34 5.05 -24.32
CA LYS A 72 8.43 4.13 -23.62
C LYS A 72 8.98 3.72 -22.25
N LEU A 73 10.27 3.37 -22.18
CA LEU A 73 10.93 3.00 -20.93
C LEU A 73 10.94 4.16 -19.95
N ASP A 74 11.18 5.38 -20.42
CA ASP A 74 11.14 6.58 -19.58
C ASP A 74 9.73 6.81 -18.99
N ARG A 75 8.68 6.64 -19.79
CA ARG A 75 7.28 6.73 -19.31
C ARG A 75 6.94 5.65 -18.29
N VAL A 76 7.35 4.43 -18.53
CA VAL A 76 7.17 3.30 -17.62
C VAL A 76 7.87 3.57 -16.29
N LYS A 77 9.09 4.10 -16.36
CA LYS A 77 9.86 4.50 -15.18
C LYS A 77 9.16 5.61 -14.40
N GLU A 78 8.63 6.62 -15.05
CA GLU A 78 7.86 7.69 -14.40
C GLU A 78 6.62 7.14 -13.69
N ILE A 79 5.90 6.21 -14.30
CA ILE A 79 4.75 5.55 -13.69
C ILE A 79 5.19 4.79 -12.44
N ASP A 80 6.26 4.01 -12.53
CA ASP A 80 6.81 3.26 -11.39
C ASP A 80 7.22 4.17 -10.24
N ASP A 81 7.96 5.23 -10.53
CA ASP A 81 8.39 6.21 -9.53
C ASP A 81 7.20 6.87 -8.82
N LYS A 82 6.15 7.21 -9.57
CA LYS A 82 4.91 7.78 -9.01
C LYS A 82 4.17 6.78 -8.12
N ILE A 83 4.07 5.53 -8.53
CA ILE A 83 3.41 4.49 -7.74
C ILE A 83 4.19 4.23 -6.44
N LYS A 84 5.50 4.11 -6.52
CA LYS A 84 6.37 3.94 -5.34
C LYS A 84 6.25 5.11 -4.37
N ALA A 85 6.20 6.34 -4.88
CA ALA A 85 5.98 7.53 -4.06
C ALA A 85 4.61 7.52 -3.37
N ARG A 86 3.56 7.08 -4.06
CA ARG A 86 2.22 6.93 -3.48
C ARG A 86 2.17 5.85 -2.39
N LEU A 87 2.81 4.70 -2.62
CA LEU A 87 2.94 3.65 -1.61
C LEU A 87 3.70 4.14 -0.38
N SER A 88 4.81 4.84 -0.57
CA SER A 88 5.57 5.43 0.52
C SER A 88 4.70 6.42 1.32
N ALA A 89 3.84 7.20 0.66
CA ALA A 89 2.89 8.09 1.32
C ALA A 89 1.79 7.32 2.08
N VAL A 90 1.35 6.16 1.58
CA VAL A 90 0.36 5.31 2.27
C VAL A 90 0.90 4.81 3.59
N PHE A 91 2.11 4.27 3.60
CA PHE A 91 2.74 3.70 4.79
C PHE A 91 3.48 4.73 5.64
N GLY A 92 3.95 5.82 5.02
CA GLY A 92 4.64 6.92 5.72
C GLY A 92 5.95 6.50 6.39
N GLY A 93 6.45 7.36 7.26
CA GLY A 93 7.44 7.00 8.28
C GLY A 93 8.78 6.45 7.81
N GLY A 94 9.31 6.89 6.67
CA GLY A 94 10.62 6.45 6.18
C GLY A 94 10.59 5.11 5.43
N ASN A 95 9.42 4.58 5.11
CA ASN A 95 9.28 3.41 4.24
C ASN A 95 9.52 3.83 2.78
N ASP A 96 10.65 3.43 2.24
CA ASP A 96 11.04 3.68 0.83
C ASP A 96 10.81 2.42 0.01
N PHE A 97 9.77 2.43 -0.82
CA PHE A 97 9.39 1.26 -1.61
C PHE A 97 10.35 0.95 -2.76
N ASP A 98 11.16 1.89 -3.20
CA ASP A 98 12.23 1.58 -4.16
C ASP A 98 13.30 0.68 -3.51
N ILE A 99 13.72 1.03 -2.31
CA ILE A 99 14.66 0.22 -1.52
C ILE A 99 14.03 -1.12 -1.11
N LEU A 100 12.80 -1.10 -0.58
CA LEU A 100 12.10 -2.31 -0.12
C LEU A 100 11.86 -3.33 -1.23
N LEU A 101 11.74 -2.88 -2.47
CA LEU A 101 11.58 -3.73 -3.65
C LEU A 101 12.91 -4.06 -4.33
N GLY A 102 14.04 -3.61 -3.78
CA GLY A 102 15.35 -3.83 -4.38
C GLY A 102 15.53 -3.19 -5.75
N GLY A 103 14.87 -2.05 -5.99
CA GLY A 103 14.89 -1.34 -7.27
C GLY A 103 14.02 -1.99 -8.37
N VAL A 104 13.30 -3.07 -8.06
CA VAL A 104 12.42 -3.72 -9.04
C VAL A 104 11.19 -2.86 -9.31
N SER A 105 10.79 -2.76 -10.58
CA SER A 105 9.56 -2.07 -10.97
C SER A 105 8.32 -2.78 -10.43
N LEU A 106 7.38 -2.01 -9.90
CA LEU A 106 6.07 -2.51 -9.46
C LEU A 106 5.24 -3.09 -10.61
N MET A 107 5.51 -2.65 -11.84
CA MET A 107 4.87 -3.16 -13.05
C MET A 107 5.65 -4.29 -13.72
N ALA A 108 6.75 -4.76 -13.15
CA ALA A 108 7.40 -5.99 -13.57
C ALA A 108 6.51 -7.20 -13.27
N CYS A 109 6.65 -8.26 -14.05
CA CYS A 109 5.93 -9.51 -13.84
C CYS A 109 6.70 -10.43 -12.87
N GLY A 110 5.99 -10.94 -11.88
CA GLY A 110 6.48 -12.03 -11.06
C GLY A 110 6.49 -13.37 -11.81
N GLN A 111 7.11 -14.38 -11.25
CA GLN A 111 7.14 -15.72 -11.83
C GLN A 111 5.73 -16.33 -11.97
N ASN A 112 4.77 -15.88 -11.20
CA ASN A 112 3.36 -16.26 -11.28
C ASN A 112 2.57 -15.54 -12.39
N GLY A 113 3.22 -14.71 -13.20
CA GLY A 113 2.60 -13.96 -14.28
C GLY A 113 1.81 -12.72 -13.86
N GLN A 114 1.78 -12.40 -12.58
CA GLN A 114 1.11 -11.20 -12.06
C GLN A 114 2.12 -10.06 -11.84
N PHE A 115 1.65 -8.82 -11.91
CA PHE A 115 2.49 -7.67 -11.60
C PHE A 115 2.99 -7.71 -10.15
N VAL A 116 4.19 -7.22 -9.92
CA VAL A 116 4.79 -7.12 -8.57
C VAL A 116 3.88 -6.33 -7.63
N ILE A 117 3.25 -5.25 -8.11
CA ILE A 117 2.29 -4.48 -7.32
C ILE A 117 1.11 -5.34 -6.83
N THR A 118 0.57 -6.19 -7.69
CA THR A 118 -0.52 -7.10 -7.34
C THR A 118 -0.08 -8.10 -6.29
N ASN A 119 1.10 -8.67 -6.44
CA ASN A 119 1.69 -9.58 -5.46
C ASN A 119 1.94 -8.92 -4.11
N LEU A 120 2.44 -7.67 -4.13
CA LEU A 120 2.68 -6.88 -2.92
C LEU A 120 1.37 -6.59 -2.17
N LEU A 121 0.33 -6.13 -2.87
CA LEU A 121 -0.97 -5.85 -2.26
C LEU A 121 -1.61 -7.12 -1.68
N LYS A 122 -1.54 -8.23 -2.39
CA LYS A 122 -2.02 -9.52 -1.89
C LYS A 122 -1.28 -9.98 -0.63
N ALA A 123 0.04 -9.76 -0.59
CA ALA A 123 0.85 -10.12 0.58
C ALA A 123 0.55 -9.24 1.80
N LEU A 124 0.26 -7.96 1.60
CA LEU A 124 -0.03 -6.99 2.68
C LEU A 124 -1.48 -7.04 3.18
N THR A 125 -2.42 -7.40 2.32
CA THR A 125 -3.86 -7.38 2.63
C THR A 125 -4.20 -8.17 3.91
N PRO A 126 -3.71 -9.39 4.15
CA PRO A 126 -4.02 -10.14 5.37
C PRO A 126 -3.65 -9.41 6.66
N TYR A 127 -2.49 -8.73 6.69
CA TYR A 127 -2.04 -7.96 7.86
C TYR A 127 -2.95 -6.78 8.14
N LEU A 128 -3.36 -6.07 7.10
CA LEU A 128 -4.23 -4.90 7.22
C LEU A 128 -5.67 -5.28 7.57
N GLU A 129 -6.18 -6.37 7.00
CA GLU A 129 -7.51 -6.89 7.33
C GLU A 129 -7.58 -7.39 8.78
N GLU A 130 -6.55 -8.12 9.23
CA GLU A 130 -6.47 -8.57 10.62
C GLU A 130 -6.42 -7.40 11.58
N GLY A 131 -5.59 -6.40 11.30
CA GLY A 131 -5.50 -5.17 12.08
C GLY A 131 -6.81 -4.38 12.11
N ALA A 132 -7.49 -4.26 10.98
CA ALA A 132 -8.80 -3.62 10.90
C ALA A 132 -9.87 -4.36 11.68
N ARG A 133 -9.91 -5.69 11.62
CA ARG A 133 -10.83 -6.51 12.42
C ARG A 133 -10.57 -6.36 13.90
N LYS A 134 -9.33 -6.36 14.33
CA LYS A 134 -8.95 -6.15 15.73
C LYS A 134 -9.45 -4.80 16.22
N HIS A 135 -9.22 -3.74 15.47
CA HIS A 135 -9.67 -2.39 15.81
C HIS A 135 -11.21 -2.30 15.89
N LEU A 136 -11.91 -2.78 14.87
CA LEU A 136 -13.39 -2.77 14.81
C LEU A 136 -14.01 -3.74 15.83
N GLY A 137 -13.40 -4.89 16.07
CA GLY A 137 -13.82 -5.86 17.06
C GLY A 137 -13.77 -5.30 18.48
N ASP A 138 -12.69 -4.64 18.84
CA ASP A 138 -12.51 -3.99 20.13
C ASP A 138 -13.55 -2.87 20.32
N ALA A 139 -13.76 -2.02 19.32
CA ALA A 139 -14.78 -0.97 19.36
C ALA A 139 -16.21 -1.52 19.48
N ALA A 140 -16.52 -2.59 18.75
CA ALA A 140 -17.81 -3.27 18.85
C ALA A 140 -18.02 -3.90 20.24
N GLY A 141 -16.98 -4.53 20.80
CA GLY A 141 -17.00 -5.10 22.15
C GLY A 141 -17.26 -4.04 23.22
N GLU A 142 -16.59 -2.89 23.14
CA GLU A 142 -16.82 -1.76 24.04
C GLU A 142 -18.24 -1.20 23.93
N ALA A 143 -18.77 -1.07 22.72
CA ALA A 143 -20.13 -0.59 22.50
C ALA A 143 -21.17 -1.54 23.10
N VAL A 144 -20.99 -2.85 22.95
CA VAL A 144 -21.86 -3.88 23.56
C VAL A 144 -21.80 -3.81 25.10
N ALA A 145 -20.59 -3.74 25.65
CA ALA A 145 -20.41 -3.64 27.12
C ALA A 145 -21.09 -2.38 27.69
N GLN A 146 -20.98 -1.25 27.00
CA GLN A 146 -21.63 0.00 27.41
C GLN A 146 -23.16 -0.09 27.33
N ALA A 147 -23.69 -0.71 26.28
CA ALA A 147 -25.14 -0.94 26.13
C ALA A 147 -25.71 -1.84 27.23
N GLU A 148 -24.97 -2.87 27.60
CA GLU A 148 -25.37 -3.76 28.72
C GLU A 148 -25.39 -3.02 30.07
N LYS A 149 -24.38 -2.21 30.36
CA LYS A 149 -24.35 -1.36 31.55
C LYS A 149 -25.55 -0.40 31.60
N ASN A 150 -25.84 0.27 30.50
CA ASN A 150 -26.96 1.19 30.40
C ASN A 150 -28.31 0.47 30.62
N ARG A 151 -28.46 -0.75 30.09
CA ARG A 151 -29.64 -1.58 30.28
C ARG A 151 -29.82 -2.00 31.75
N ALA A 152 -28.74 -2.40 32.41
CA ALA A 152 -28.73 -2.76 33.81
C ALA A 152 -29.11 -1.57 34.70
N GLN A 153 -28.57 -0.39 34.45
CA GLN A 153 -28.90 0.84 35.15
C GLN A 153 -30.39 1.22 35.00
N ARG A 154 -30.98 1.09 33.83
CA ARG A 154 -32.41 1.33 33.59
C ARG A 154 -33.29 0.37 34.33
N ARG A 155 -32.89 -0.90 34.47
CA ARG A 155 -33.63 -1.89 35.26
C ARG A 155 -33.57 -1.62 36.77
N ALA A 156 -32.41 -1.15 37.25
CA ALA A 156 -32.24 -0.81 38.66
C ALA A 156 -32.99 0.47 39.08
N ALA A 157 -33.31 1.37 38.13
CA ALA A 157 -34.04 2.62 38.35
C ALA A 157 -35.58 2.47 38.38
N LYS A 158 -36.13 1.28 38.13
CA LYS A 158 -37.54 0.94 38.25
C LYS A 158 -37.81 0.24 39.56
#